data_3daafb80c893e0217e90d64b1f378584
#
_entry.id   3daafb80c893e0217e90d64b1f378584
#
_cell.length_a   1.000
_cell.length_b   1.000
_cell.length_c   1.000
_cell.angle_alpha   90.00
_cell.angle_beta   90.00
_cell.angle_gamma   90.00
#
_symmetry.space_group_name_H-M   'P 1'
#
loop_
_entity.id
_entity.type
_entity.pdbx_description
1 polymer ?
#
loop_
_entity_poly.entity_id
_entity_poly.type
_entity_poly.pdbx_seq_one_letter_code
_entity_poly.pdbx_strand_id
1 'polypeptide(L)' 'MTIIDFSGQRCPIPLVQTKLALKQLEHGQSIEIVLSDSGSRRDVPAFLKKSGYHVTQIDAQPQYLRLQITCDK' A
#
# COMPACT_ATOMS: atom_id res chain seq x y z
N MET A 1 -3.86 -5.80 -12.99
CA MET A 1 -3.41 -5.31 -11.66
C MET A 1 -4.42 -4.30 -11.14
N THR A 2 -4.77 -4.39 -9.87
CA THR A 2 -5.71 -3.48 -9.23
C THR A 2 -4.95 -2.27 -8.67
N ILE A 3 -5.47 -1.08 -8.94
CA ILE A 3 -4.90 0.16 -8.41
C ILE A 3 -5.90 0.77 -7.45
N ILE A 4 -5.46 1.04 -6.22
CA ILE A 4 -6.30 1.67 -5.19
C ILE A 4 -5.71 3.04 -4.87
N ASP A 5 -6.50 4.07 -5.07
CA ASP A 5 -6.08 5.44 -4.84
C ASP A 5 -6.60 5.94 -3.50
N PHE A 6 -5.69 6.12 -2.55
CA PHE A 6 -6.01 6.65 -1.22
C PHE A 6 -5.66 8.14 -1.09
N SER A 7 -5.42 8.83 -2.21
CA SER A 7 -5.10 10.26 -2.15
C SER A 7 -6.26 11.02 -1.49
N GLY A 8 -5.92 11.94 -0.61
CA GLY A 8 -6.91 12.69 0.17
C GLY A 8 -7.41 11.99 1.42
N GLN A 9 -7.11 10.71 1.61
CA GLN A 9 -7.50 9.98 2.81
C GLN A 9 -6.38 9.98 3.84
N ARG A 10 -6.74 10.10 5.11
CA ARG A 10 -5.78 10.18 6.20
C ARG A 10 -5.66 8.85 6.95
N CYS A 11 -4.50 8.64 7.56
CA CYS A 11 -4.29 7.55 8.48
C CYS A 11 -5.36 7.59 9.58
N PRO A 12 -5.97 6.45 9.97
CA PRO A 12 -5.58 5.08 9.62
C PRO A 12 -6.34 4.47 8.43
N ILE A 13 -7.13 5.26 7.68
CA ILE A 13 -8.00 4.72 6.64
C ILE A 13 -7.21 3.96 5.56
N PRO A 14 -6.14 4.52 4.96
CA PRO A 14 -5.38 3.76 3.96
C PRO A 14 -4.79 2.48 4.52
N LEU A 15 -4.32 2.49 5.76
CA LEU A 15 -3.76 1.31 6.41
C LEU A 15 -4.80 0.21 6.57
N VAL A 16 -5.99 0.55 7.07
CA VAL A 16 -7.07 -0.42 7.27
C VAL A 16 -7.54 -0.99 5.93
N GLN A 17 -7.76 -0.12 4.95
CA GLN A 17 -8.22 -0.55 3.62
C GLN A 17 -7.18 -1.41 2.92
N THR A 18 -5.90 -1.10 3.07
CA THR A 18 -4.83 -1.91 2.52
C THR A 18 -4.83 -3.31 3.13
N LYS A 19 -4.99 -3.41 4.45
CA LYS A 19 -5.09 -4.71 5.12
C LYS A 19 -6.23 -5.55 4.56
N LEU A 20 -7.39 -4.95 4.35
CA LEU A 20 -8.55 -5.66 3.81
C LEU A 20 -8.31 -6.11 2.37
N ALA A 21 -7.71 -5.27 1.54
CA ALA A 21 -7.39 -5.62 0.17
C ALA A 21 -6.39 -6.77 0.11
N LEU A 22 -5.39 -6.77 0.98
CA LEU A 22 -4.36 -7.82 1.00
C LEU A 22 -4.92 -9.19 1.38
N LYS A 23 -5.96 -9.24 2.20
CA LYS A 23 -6.60 -10.51 2.57
C LYS A 23 -7.23 -11.21 1.37
N GLN A 24 -7.55 -10.49 0.31
CA GLN A 24 -8.16 -11.03 -0.90
C GLN A 24 -7.13 -11.39 -1.96
N LEU A 25 -5.85 -11.07 -1.73
CA LEU A 25 -4.80 -11.40 -2.69
C LEU A 25 -4.38 -12.86 -2.54
N GLU A 26 -4.22 -13.52 -3.69
CA GLU A 26 -3.65 -14.86 -3.75
C GLU A 26 -2.14 -14.77 -4.00
N HIS A 27 -1.46 -15.87 -3.76
CA HIS A 27 -0.02 -15.96 -4.00
C HIS A 27 0.33 -15.55 -5.44
N GLY A 28 1.28 -14.65 -5.60
CA GLY A 28 1.71 -14.15 -6.90
C GLY A 28 0.92 -12.96 -7.42
N GLN A 29 -0.18 -12.61 -6.77
CA GLN A 29 -0.95 -11.42 -7.17
C GLN A 29 -0.36 -10.16 -6.56
N SER A 30 -0.59 -9.02 -7.21
CA SER A 30 -0.11 -7.75 -6.72
C SER A 30 -1.17 -6.66 -6.89
N ILE A 31 -1.06 -5.64 -6.04
CA ILE A 31 -1.87 -4.43 -6.15
C ILE A 31 -0.96 -3.22 -6.10
N GLU A 32 -1.46 -2.10 -6.63
CA GLU A 32 -0.77 -0.83 -6.54
C GLU A 32 -1.61 0.11 -5.70
N ILE A 33 -0.98 0.84 -4.78
CA ILE A 33 -1.67 1.83 -3.95
C ILE A 33 -1.01 3.19 -4.10
N VAL A 34 -1.83 4.23 -3.93
CA VAL A 34 -1.37 5.63 -3.94
C VAL A 34 -1.71 6.25 -2.60
N LEU A 35 -0.70 6.82 -1.94
CA LEU A 35 -0.83 7.42 -0.62
C LEU A 35 -0.40 8.89 -0.69
N SER A 36 -1.18 9.79 -0.09
CA SER A 36 -0.83 11.20 -0.02
C SER A 36 -0.63 11.71 1.41
N ASP A 37 -1.29 11.08 2.37
CA ASP A 37 -1.15 11.46 3.79
C ASP A 37 0.23 11.08 4.33
N SER A 38 0.89 12.00 5.04
CA SER A 38 2.25 11.76 5.53
C SER A 38 2.34 10.60 6.51
N GLY A 39 1.34 10.43 7.38
CA GLY A 39 1.29 9.31 8.30
C GLY A 39 1.16 7.98 7.57
N SER A 40 0.28 7.91 6.57
CA SER A 40 0.09 6.71 5.75
C SER A 40 1.33 6.38 4.95
N ARG A 41 2.01 7.37 4.39
CA ARG A 41 3.24 7.17 3.61
C ARG A 41 4.33 6.53 4.45
N ARG A 42 4.33 6.75 5.76
CA ARG A 42 5.28 6.16 6.69
C ARG A 42 4.79 4.82 7.23
N ASP A 43 3.53 4.77 7.66
CA ASP A 43 3.01 3.63 8.42
C ASP A 43 2.65 2.44 7.53
N VAL A 44 2.11 2.67 6.33
CA VAL A 44 1.68 1.60 5.44
C VAL A 44 2.88 0.78 4.95
N PRO A 45 3.97 1.38 4.42
CA PRO A 45 5.13 0.58 4.04
C PRO A 45 5.75 -0.19 5.20
N ALA A 46 5.79 0.41 6.39
CA ALA A 46 6.34 -0.24 7.58
C ALA A 46 5.51 -1.48 7.95
N PHE A 47 4.19 -1.36 7.93
CA PHE A 47 3.29 -2.47 8.19
C PHE A 47 3.48 -3.60 7.16
N LEU A 48 3.59 -3.25 5.88
CA LEU A 48 3.72 -4.23 4.81
C LEU A 48 5.01 -5.02 4.92
N LYS A 49 6.10 -4.35 5.21
CA LYS A 49 7.40 -5.02 5.41
C LYS A 49 7.37 -5.92 6.62
N LYS A 50 6.77 -5.47 7.72
CA LYS A 50 6.63 -6.25 8.94
C LYS A 50 5.77 -7.49 8.72
N SER A 51 4.78 -7.40 7.85
CA SER A 51 3.87 -8.50 7.55
C SER A 51 4.44 -9.49 6.52
N GLY A 52 5.61 -9.20 5.94
CA GLY A 52 6.26 -10.10 5.00
C GLY A 52 5.83 -9.93 3.54
N TYR A 53 5.11 -8.87 3.21
CA TYR A 53 4.77 -8.57 1.82
C TYR A 53 5.95 -7.94 1.09
N HIS A 54 6.03 -8.21 -0.21
CA HIS A 54 7.03 -7.58 -1.05
C HIS A 54 6.53 -6.21 -1.52
N VAL A 55 7.27 -5.15 -1.19
CA VAL A 55 6.86 -3.78 -1.50
C VAL A 55 7.89 -3.17 -2.45
N THR A 56 7.41 -2.65 -3.58
CA THR A 56 8.23 -1.93 -4.54
C THR A 56 7.73 -0.50 -4.64
N GLN A 57 8.62 0.46 -4.44
CA GLN A 57 8.29 1.87 -4.62
C GLN A 57 8.34 2.19 -6.11
N ILE A 58 7.18 2.54 -6.69
CA ILE A 58 7.08 2.85 -8.11
C ILE A 58 7.41 4.32 -8.36
N ASP A 59 6.85 5.21 -7.53
CA ASP A 59 7.01 6.64 -7.69
C ASP A 59 6.87 7.32 -6.34
N ALA A 60 7.75 8.29 -6.05
CA ALA A 60 7.71 9.04 -4.80
C ALA A 60 7.79 10.51 -5.14
N GLN A 61 6.66 11.21 -4.97
CA GLN A 61 6.55 12.64 -5.22
C GLN A 61 6.19 13.36 -3.91
N PRO A 62 6.39 14.67 -3.82
CA PRO A 62 5.97 15.39 -2.63
C PRO A 62 4.48 15.24 -2.33
N GLN A 63 3.64 15.11 -3.39
CA GLN A 63 2.20 15.04 -3.25
C GLN A 63 1.68 13.63 -3.03
N TYR A 64 2.43 12.58 -3.44
CA TYR A 64 1.95 11.20 -3.32
C TYR A 64 3.10 10.20 -3.35
N LEU A 65 2.79 9.00 -2.86
CA LEU A 65 3.68 7.85 -2.92
C LEU A 65 2.93 6.69 -3.57
N ARG A 66 3.50 6.10 -4.61
CA ARG A 66 2.93 4.93 -5.29
C ARG A 66 3.75 3.70 -4.97
N LEU A 67 3.07 2.67 -4.50
CA LEU A 67 3.70 1.41 -4.11
C LEU A 67 3.03 0.25 -4.82
N GLN A 68 3.82 -0.72 -5.23
CA GLN A 68 3.32 -2.01 -5.70
C GLN A 68 3.57 -3.04 -4.60
N ILE A 69 2.52 -3.75 -4.23
CA ILE A 69 2.57 -4.75 -3.17
C ILE A 69 2.29 -6.12 -3.79
N THR A 70 3.20 -7.05 -3.61
CA THR A 70 3.07 -8.40 -4.14
C THR A 70 2.88 -9.38 -3.00
N CYS A 71 1.87 -10.23 -3.13
CA CYS A 71 1.61 -11.29 -2.18
C CYS A 71 2.48 -12.49 -2.53
N ASP A 72 3.47 -12.77 -1.65
CA ASP A 72 4.42 -13.86 -1.86
C ASP A 72 4.33 -14.90 -0.75
N LYS A 73 3.14 -15.00 -0.15
CA LYS A 73 2.83 -15.97 0.89
C LYS A 73 2.04 -17.13 0.36
#